data_590b3d278f8a474c250c52cebefeff12
#
_entry.id   590b3d278f8a474c250c52cebefeff12
#
_cell.length_a   1.000
_cell.length_b   1.000
_cell.length_c   1.000
_cell.angle_alpha   90.00
_cell.angle_beta   90.00
_cell.angle_gamma   90.00
#
_symmetry.space_group_name_H-M   'P 1'
#
loop_
_entity.id
_entity.type
_entity.pdbx_description
1 polymer ?
#
loop_
_entity_poly.entity_id
_entity_poly.type
_entity_poly.pdbx_seq_one_letter_code
_entity_poly.pdbx_strand_id
1 'polypeptide(L)'
;MSASKLVVCYSLGTGAGLDLQLAGLSRQICEDIAEILALNVDFISIPQMLVVRENSDIAYAVDKNACAFAVFYSLPETQWILDATRAINGDIALTGRILDDESGIILSINMIDVATQNLLFCGYETCNRDQIQSALARLCAKLLSKFTKLSAEAWMPSVREMIGTDKFHAYANWMGMREIERRAQREGVLAPKSRIVEHLTYALSADPDYHRASLKLCEIMSHQLETHNYDFILRNLLKHATHNEALSLIVVQSLARLNRRAEAELQLNTIIEKNPKNGLFWLMRGCIRTDEKLAARDLDEAKRLLGNDFHGCRSAVDNALISVTGI
;
A
#
# COMPACT_ATOMS: atom_id res chain seq x y z
N MET A 1 -9.66 -2.99 -29.55
CA MET A 1 -8.95 -2.89 -28.25
C MET A 1 -7.75 -3.80 -28.36
N SER A 2 -6.51 -3.31 -28.19
CA SER A 2 -5.35 -4.19 -28.07
C SER A 2 -5.49 -4.97 -26.76
N ALA A 3 -5.09 -6.24 -26.75
CA ALA A 3 -5.06 -7.00 -25.50
C ALA A 3 -4.10 -6.32 -24.51
N SER A 4 -4.48 -6.29 -23.22
CA SER A 4 -3.60 -5.78 -22.17
C SER A 4 -2.33 -6.61 -22.11
N LYS A 5 -1.18 -5.96 -21.93
CA LYS A 5 0.12 -6.61 -21.83
C LYS A 5 0.43 -7.04 -20.41
N LEU A 6 0.92 -8.26 -20.23
CA LEU A 6 1.37 -8.76 -18.95
C LEU A 6 2.80 -8.28 -18.66
N VAL A 7 2.95 -7.41 -17.65
CA VAL A 7 4.23 -6.88 -17.18
C VAL A 7 4.68 -7.65 -15.94
N VAL A 8 5.84 -8.28 -16.03
CA VAL A 8 6.45 -9.02 -14.91
C VAL A 8 7.52 -8.15 -14.26
N CYS A 9 7.30 -7.73 -13.03
CA CYS A 9 8.18 -6.85 -12.28
C CYS A 9 9.13 -7.68 -11.39
N TYR A 10 10.41 -7.66 -11.70
CA TYR A 10 11.44 -8.37 -10.93
C TYR A 10 12.03 -7.48 -9.84
N SER A 11 12.48 -8.11 -8.74
CA SER A 11 13.24 -7.42 -7.70
C SER A 11 14.43 -6.69 -8.30
N LEU A 12 14.70 -5.47 -7.83
CA LEU A 12 15.82 -4.70 -8.30
C LEU A 12 17.14 -5.33 -7.80
N GLY A 13 18.16 -5.38 -8.65
CA GLY A 13 19.50 -5.78 -8.25
C GLY A 13 20.14 -4.75 -7.32
N THR A 14 20.97 -5.22 -6.38
CA THR A 14 21.69 -4.34 -5.46
C THR A 14 23.20 -4.50 -5.66
N GLY A 15 23.97 -3.45 -5.49
CA GLY A 15 25.43 -3.50 -5.49
C GLY A 15 25.97 -4.19 -4.24
N ALA A 16 27.18 -4.74 -4.33
CA ALA A 16 27.89 -5.23 -3.16
C ALA A 16 28.18 -4.08 -2.19
N GLY A 17 27.92 -4.30 -0.89
CA GLY A 17 28.14 -3.29 0.15
C GLY A 17 26.93 -2.41 0.44
N LEU A 18 25.79 -2.59 -0.25
CA LEU A 18 24.57 -1.87 0.07
C LEU A 18 24.10 -2.20 1.50
N ASP A 19 23.66 -1.19 2.22
CA ASP A 19 23.06 -1.32 3.54
C ASP A 19 21.86 -2.29 3.49
N LEU A 20 21.69 -3.12 4.52
CA LEU A 20 20.63 -4.13 4.60
C LEU A 20 19.22 -3.55 4.47
N GLN A 21 18.99 -2.34 4.97
CA GLN A 21 17.70 -1.67 4.83
C GLN A 21 17.44 -1.30 3.36
N LEU A 22 18.43 -0.78 2.66
CA LEU A 22 18.34 -0.47 1.23
C LEU A 22 18.20 -1.74 0.38
N ALA A 23 18.90 -2.80 0.76
CA ALA A 23 18.78 -4.10 0.08
C ALA A 23 17.36 -4.68 0.22
N GLY A 24 16.73 -4.56 1.40
CA GLY A 24 15.32 -4.93 1.60
C GLY A 24 14.35 -4.14 0.73
N LEU A 25 14.68 -2.88 0.38
CA LEU A 25 13.88 -2.05 -0.51
C LEU A 25 13.75 -2.61 -1.92
N SER A 26 14.76 -3.31 -2.43
CA SER A 26 14.81 -3.79 -3.81
C SER A 26 13.56 -4.59 -4.19
N ARG A 27 13.06 -5.35 -3.26
CA ARG A 27 11.89 -6.21 -3.43
C ARG A 27 10.59 -5.43 -3.33
N GLN A 28 10.47 -4.58 -2.32
CA GLN A 28 9.26 -3.80 -2.12
C GLN A 28 9.04 -2.79 -3.25
N ILE A 29 10.10 -2.13 -3.68
CA ILE A 29 10.01 -1.22 -4.83
C ILE A 29 9.44 -1.93 -6.06
N CYS A 30 9.80 -3.18 -6.30
CA CYS A 30 9.22 -3.98 -7.38
C CYS A 30 7.69 -4.13 -7.24
N GLU A 31 7.18 -4.35 -6.03
CA GLU A 31 5.74 -4.46 -5.80
C GLU A 31 5.03 -3.12 -5.95
N ASP A 32 5.61 -2.05 -5.40
CA ASP A 32 5.06 -0.71 -5.58
C ASP A 32 5.05 -0.29 -7.06
N ILE A 33 6.10 -0.63 -7.82
CA ILE A 33 6.12 -0.40 -9.26
C ILE A 33 4.99 -1.20 -9.95
N ALA A 34 4.79 -2.47 -9.59
CA ALA A 34 3.71 -3.28 -10.16
C ALA A 34 2.33 -2.68 -9.84
N GLU A 35 2.09 -2.25 -8.60
CA GLU A 35 0.86 -1.56 -8.20
C GLU A 35 0.66 -0.26 -8.99
N ILE A 36 1.72 0.54 -9.14
CA ILE A 36 1.68 1.82 -9.89
C ILE A 36 1.42 1.58 -11.39
N LEU A 37 2.03 0.56 -11.99
CA LEU A 37 1.79 0.22 -13.40
C LEU A 37 0.33 -0.18 -13.67
N ALA A 38 -0.37 -0.75 -12.68
CA ALA A 38 -1.79 -1.09 -12.78
C ALA A 38 -2.70 0.16 -12.91
N LEU A 39 -2.19 1.38 -12.69
CA LEU A 39 -2.90 2.61 -13.03
C LEU A 39 -3.11 2.77 -14.55
N ASN A 40 -2.28 2.12 -15.36
CA ASN A 40 -2.47 2.07 -16.80
C ASN A 40 -3.27 0.81 -17.18
N VAL A 41 -4.47 1.00 -17.71
CA VAL A 41 -5.39 -0.07 -18.12
C VAL A 41 -4.85 -1.02 -19.21
N ASP A 42 -3.81 -0.61 -19.93
CA ASP A 42 -3.16 -1.44 -20.94
C ASP A 42 -2.15 -2.43 -20.35
N PHE A 43 -1.91 -2.35 -19.03
CA PHE A 43 -0.99 -3.24 -18.32
C PHE A 43 -1.72 -4.09 -17.28
N ILE A 44 -1.37 -5.37 -17.25
CA ILE A 44 -1.59 -6.27 -16.12
C ILE A 44 -0.22 -6.50 -15.53
N SER A 45 0.06 -6.01 -14.34
CA SER A 45 1.37 -6.08 -13.72
C SER A 45 1.38 -7.05 -12.54
N ILE A 46 2.40 -7.87 -12.47
CA ILE A 46 2.61 -8.81 -11.37
C ILE A 46 4.03 -8.67 -10.82
N PRO A 47 4.19 -8.59 -9.50
CA PRO A 47 5.50 -8.69 -8.89
C PRO A 47 5.97 -10.15 -8.90
N GLN A 48 7.12 -10.40 -9.51
CA GLN A 48 7.73 -11.73 -9.55
C GLN A 48 8.76 -11.87 -8.44
N MET A 49 8.50 -12.80 -7.55
CA MET A 49 9.45 -13.22 -6.54
C MET A 49 10.40 -14.25 -7.15
N LEU A 50 11.65 -13.87 -7.35
CA LEU A 50 12.67 -14.80 -7.77
C LEU A 50 12.96 -15.77 -6.63
N VAL A 51 12.56 -17.03 -6.80
CA VAL A 51 13.04 -18.13 -5.94
C VAL A 51 14.39 -18.55 -6.51
N VAL A 52 15.46 -18.25 -5.80
CA VAL A 52 16.80 -18.59 -6.25
C VAL A 52 17.17 -19.96 -5.73
N ARG A 53 17.63 -20.82 -6.62
CA ARG A 53 18.25 -22.10 -6.30
C ARG A 53 19.68 -21.92 -5.79
N GLU A 54 20.12 -22.83 -4.97
CA GLU A 54 21.27 -22.85 -4.05
C GLU A 54 22.69 -22.51 -4.58
N ASN A 55 22.90 -22.04 -5.78
CA ASN A 55 24.25 -21.81 -6.32
C ASN A 55 24.49 -20.41 -6.92
N SER A 56 23.75 -19.41 -6.53
CA SER A 56 23.95 -18.08 -7.06
C SER A 56 24.29 -17.10 -5.95
N ASP A 57 24.91 -15.99 -6.32
CA ASP A 57 25.37 -14.85 -5.50
C ASP A 57 24.27 -14.19 -4.64
N ILE A 58 23.49 -15.02 -3.92
CA ILE A 58 22.46 -14.57 -3.02
C ILE A 58 22.98 -14.68 -1.61
N ALA A 59 23.17 -13.55 -0.99
CA ALA A 59 23.31 -13.50 0.45
C ALA A 59 21.92 -13.35 1.07
N TYR A 60 21.63 -14.23 1.98
CA TYR A 60 20.52 -14.04 2.91
C TYR A 60 20.99 -13.08 3.99
N ALA A 61 20.50 -11.86 3.96
CA ALA A 61 20.65 -10.98 5.09
C ALA A 61 19.65 -11.42 6.16
N VAL A 62 20.16 -12.03 7.22
CA VAL A 62 19.36 -12.36 8.40
C VAL A 62 19.45 -11.14 9.34
N ASP A 63 18.37 -10.37 9.43
CA ASP A 63 18.23 -9.44 10.54
C ASP A 63 18.16 -10.25 11.84
N LYS A 64 18.80 -9.74 12.90
CA LYS A 64 18.75 -10.32 14.26
C LYS A 64 17.32 -10.54 14.78
N ASN A 65 16.33 -9.93 14.13
CA ASN A 65 14.89 -10.05 14.40
C ASN A 65 14.16 -11.05 13.50
N ALA A 66 14.84 -11.99 12.85
CA ALA A 66 14.26 -13.12 12.13
C ALA A 66 13.55 -12.83 10.79
N CYS A 67 13.81 -11.71 10.12
CA CYS A 67 13.41 -11.52 8.74
C CYS A 67 14.58 -11.86 7.80
N ALA A 68 14.50 -12.96 7.07
CA ALA A 68 15.45 -13.27 6.01
C ALA A 68 15.01 -12.54 4.73
N PHE A 69 15.83 -11.62 4.23
CA PHE A 69 15.63 -10.97 2.94
C PHE A 69 16.50 -11.69 1.90
N ALA A 70 15.91 -12.06 0.77
CA ALA A 70 16.69 -12.44 -0.40
C ALA A 70 17.20 -11.18 -1.07
N VAL A 71 18.50 -10.97 -1.02
CA VAL A 71 19.15 -9.80 -1.64
C VAL A 71 19.90 -10.27 -2.88
N PHE A 72 19.61 -9.64 -4.02
CA PHE A 72 20.36 -9.88 -5.24
C PHE A 72 21.54 -8.92 -5.30
N TYR A 73 22.75 -9.40 -5.06
CA TYR A 73 23.97 -8.61 -5.22
C TYR A 73 24.36 -8.37 -6.68
N SER A 74 23.79 -9.17 -7.60
CA SER A 74 23.91 -8.93 -9.04
C SER A 74 22.55 -9.09 -9.70
N LEU A 75 22.28 -8.32 -10.77
CA LEU A 75 21.13 -8.64 -11.63
C LEU A 75 21.37 -10.00 -12.28
N PRO A 76 20.36 -10.88 -12.32
CA PRO A 76 20.38 -12.03 -13.19
C PRO A 76 20.68 -11.58 -14.62
N GLU A 77 21.32 -12.44 -15.40
CA GLU A 77 21.54 -12.16 -16.82
C GLU A 77 20.20 -11.80 -17.51
N THR A 78 20.24 -10.82 -18.37
CA THR A 78 19.04 -10.35 -19.09
C THR A 78 18.31 -11.49 -19.78
N GLN A 79 19.06 -12.44 -20.37
CA GLN A 79 18.47 -13.61 -21.02
C GLN A 79 17.67 -14.48 -20.05
N TRP A 80 18.18 -14.69 -18.85
CA TRP A 80 17.47 -15.45 -17.82
C TRP A 80 16.13 -14.78 -17.42
N ILE A 81 16.13 -13.45 -17.27
CA ILE A 81 14.91 -12.67 -16.96
C ILE A 81 13.88 -12.81 -18.09
N LEU A 82 14.33 -12.72 -19.34
CA LEU A 82 13.47 -12.87 -20.51
C LEU A 82 12.88 -14.29 -20.60
N ASP A 83 13.68 -15.31 -20.37
CA ASP A 83 13.21 -16.71 -20.39
C ASP A 83 12.26 -17.01 -19.25
N ALA A 84 12.51 -16.51 -18.04
CA ALA A 84 11.60 -16.60 -16.91
C ALA A 84 10.27 -15.89 -17.18
N THR A 85 10.30 -14.73 -17.83
CA THR A 85 9.10 -13.98 -18.22
C THR A 85 8.29 -14.74 -19.28
N ARG A 86 8.93 -15.31 -20.29
CA ARG A 86 8.28 -16.19 -21.30
C ARG A 86 7.61 -17.39 -20.69
N ALA A 87 8.27 -18.02 -19.69
CA ALA A 87 7.75 -19.22 -19.03
C ALA A 87 6.39 -19.01 -18.35
N ILE A 88 6.05 -17.76 -18.01
CA ILE A 88 4.75 -17.39 -17.43
C ILE A 88 3.88 -16.59 -18.40
N ASN A 89 4.18 -16.63 -19.69
CA ASN A 89 3.50 -15.90 -20.76
C ASN A 89 3.48 -14.38 -20.55
N GLY A 90 4.53 -13.81 -19.94
CA GLY A 90 4.69 -12.38 -19.79
C GLY A 90 5.15 -11.72 -21.09
N ASP A 91 4.60 -10.55 -21.39
CA ASP A 91 4.93 -9.76 -22.59
C ASP A 91 6.12 -8.83 -22.35
N ILE A 92 6.25 -8.32 -21.13
CA ILE A 92 7.23 -7.30 -20.76
C ILE A 92 7.92 -7.72 -19.46
N ALA A 93 9.24 -7.63 -19.45
CA ALA A 93 10.04 -7.75 -18.23
C ALA A 93 10.42 -6.36 -17.71
N LEU A 94 10.18 -6.09 -16.43
CA LEU A 94 10.66 -4.91 -15.73
C LEU A 94 11.72 -5.32 -14.73
N THR A 95 12.86 -4.67 -14.79
CA THR A 95 14.02 -4.91 -13.92
C THR A 95 14.72 -3.58 -13.61
N GLY A 96 15.72 -3.58 -12.73
CA GLY A 96 16.46 -2.36 -12.40
C GLY A 96 17.53 -2.60 -11.35
N ARG A 97 18.07 -1.52 -10.81
CA ARG A 97 19.11 -1.57 -9.77
C ARG A 97 18.90 -0.47 -8.74
N ILE A 98 19.34 -0.80 -7.52
CA ILE A 98 19.60 0.17 -6.45
C ILE A 98 21.08 0.09 -6.15
N LEU A 99 21.79 1.17 -6.37
CA LEU A 99 23.21 1.28 -6.10
C LEU A 99 23.43 2.42 -5.10
N ASP A 100 24.40 2.25 -4.23
CA ASP A 100 24.88 3.30 -3.34
C ASP A 100 26.31 3.62 -3.75
N ASP A 101 26.56 4.85 -4.14
CA ASP A 101 27.88 5.34 -4.51
C ASP A 101 28.20 6.67 -3.82
N GLU A 102 29.37 7.24 -4.10
CA GLU A 102 29.80 8.50 -3.53
C GLU A 102 28.86 9.69 -3.85
N SER A 103 28.08 9.59 -4.92
CA SER A 103 27.11 10.63 -5.35
C SER A 103 25.74 10.47 -4.70
N GLY A 104 25.49 9.35 -4.03
CA GLY A 104 24.23 9.00 -3.40
C GLY A 104 23.62 7.69 -3.95
N ILE A 105 22.35 7.50 -3.71
CA ILE A 105 21.61 6.30 -4.14
C ILE A 105 21.14 6.50 -5.57
N ILE A 106 21.52 5.57 -6.44
CA ILE A 106 21.04 5.49 -7.83
C ILE A 106 19.94 4.43 -7.90
N LEU A 107 18.74 4.87 -8.26
CA LEU A 107 17.61 4.00 -8.56
C LEU A 107 17.40 3.95 -10.06
N SER A 108 17.45 2.77 -10.67
CA SER A 108 17.21 2.60 -12.12
C SER A 108 16.13 1.57 -12.40
N ILE A 109 15.38 1.78 -13.49
CA ILE A 109 14.33 0.88 -13.99
C ILE A 109 14.52 0.71 -15.48
N ASN A 110 14.42 -0.56 -15.94
CA ASN A 110 14.40 -0.92 -17.34
C ASN A 110 13.15 -1.76 -17.63
N MET A 111 12.48 -1.46 -18.75
CA MET A 111 11.39 -2.26 -19.31
C MET A 111 11.83 -2.84 -20.66
N ILE A 112 11.68 -4.16 -20.81
CA ILE A 112 12.14 -4.90 -21.99
C ILE A 112 10.95 -5.67 -22.57
N ASP A 113 10.67 -5.50 -23.85
CA ASP A 113 9.71 -6.33 -24.59
C ASP A 113 10.32 -7.73 -24.79
N VAL A 114 9.60 -8.76 -24.34
CA VAL A 114 10.12 -10.14 -24.30
C VAL A 114 10.20 -10.75 -25.69
N ALA A 115 9.30 -10.40 -26.60
CA ALA A 115 9.26 -10.95 -27.95
C ALA A 115 10.37 -10.37 -28.85
N THR A 116 10.54 -9.05 -28.79
CA THR A 116 11.51 -8.33 -29.63
C THR A 116 12.85 -8.10 -28.96
N GLN A 117 12.93 -8.28 -27.64
CA GLN A 117 14.07 -7.96 -26.79
C GLN A 117 14.47 -6.47 -26.81
N ASN A 118 13.57 -5.62 -27.29
CA ASN A 118 13.81 -4.19 -27.33
C ASN A 118 13.61 -3.54 -25.96
N LEU A 119 14.48 -2.60 -25.64
CA LEU A 119 14.35 -1.75 -24.46
C LEU A 119 13.23 -0.73 -24.71
N LEU A 120 12.11 -0.88 -24.02
CA LEU A 120 10.94 0.01 -24.12
C LEU A 120 11.10 1.27 -23.28
N PHE A 121 11.76 1.12 -22.12
CA PHE A 121 12.05 2.21 -21.20
C PHE A 121 13.35 1.94 -20.45
N CYS A 122 14.14 2.99 -20.29
CA CYS A 122 15.29 3.03 -19.40
C CYS A 122 15.28 4.38 -18.68
N GLY A 123 15.23 4.34 -17.37
CA GLY A 123 15.24 5.55 -16.55
C GLY A 123 16.05 5.35 -15.29
N TYR A 124 16.63 6.43 -14.79
CA TYR A 124 17.30 6.45 -13.50
C TYR A 124 17.07 7.78 -12.78
N GLU A 125 17.19 7.75 -11.47
CA GLU A 125 17.18 8.89 -10.56
C GLU A 125 18.31 8.73 -9.57
N THR A 126 18.99 9.83 -9.26
CA THR A 126 19.97 9.90 -8.16
C THR A 126 19.35 10.68 -7.01
N CYS A 127 19.46 10.18 -5.80
CA CYS A 127 18.84 10.78 -4.63
C CYS A 127 19.60 10.46 -3.34
N ASN A 128 19.33 11.20 -2.29
CA ASN A 128 19.70 10.81 -0.94
C ASN A 128 18.69 9.77 -0.40
N ARG A 129 19.09 9.08 0.68
CA ARG A 129 18.26 8.05 1.33
C ARG A 129 16.84 8.53 1.63
N ASP A 130 16.70 9.73 2.19
CA ASP A 130 15.40 10.30 2.57
C ASP A 130 14.53 10.72 1.36
N GLN A 131 15.07 10.64 0.16
CA GLN A 131 14.41 11.03 -1.09
C GLN A 131 14.07 9.84 -2.00
N ILE A 132 14.32 8.60 -1.56
CA ILE A 132 14.12 7.40 -2.39
C ILE A 132 12.68 7.32 -2.91
N GLN A 133 11.67 7.59 -2.06
CA GLN A 133 10.26 7.54 -2.44
C GLN A 133 9.93 8.62 -3.50
N SER A 134 10.49 9.82 -3.33
CA SER A 134 10.32 10.88 -4.32
C SER A 134 11.02 10.57 -5.63
N ALA A 135 12.19 9.91 -5.59
CA ALA A 135 12.89 9.45 -6.78
C ALA A 135 12.12 8.32 -7.48
N LEU A 136 11.60 7.36 -6.71
CA LEU A 136 10.72 6.31 -7.22
C LEU A 136 9.46 6.90 -7.88
N ALA A 137 8.82 7.88 -7.25
CA ALA A 137 7.65 8.56 -7.80
C ALA A 137 7.95 9.23 -9.14
N ARG A 138 9.07 9.97 -9.24
CA ARG A 138 9.46 10.60 -10.50
C ARG A 138 9.76 9.56 -11.58
N LEU A 139 10.44 8.49 -11.23
CA LEU A 139 10.81 7.43 -12.17
C LEU A 139 9.57 6.69 -12.70
N CYS A 140 8.62 6.34 -11.81
CA CYS A 140 7.36 5.71 -12.19
C CYS A 140 6.47 6.64 -13.02
N ALA A 141 6.41 7.93 -12.68
CA ALA A 141 5.66 8.91 -13.46
C ALA A 141 6.24 9.08 -14.89
N LYS A 142 7.57 9.11 -15.02
CA LYS A 142 8.24 9.08 -16.33
C LYS A 142 7.94 7.80 -17.11
N LEU A 143 7.95 6.66 -16.41
CA LEU A 143 7.61 5.36 -17.00
C LEU A 143 6.17 5.37 -17.55
N LEU A 144 5.17 5.74 -16.75
CA LEU A 144 3.77 5.81 -17.15
C LEU A 144 3.55 6.80 -18.32
N SER A 145 4.22 7.96 -18.31
CA SER A 145 4.10 8.95 -19.37
C SER A 145 4.61 8.45 -20.74
N LYS A 146 5.49 7.45 -20.75
CA LYS A 146 5.98 6.83 -22.00
C LYS A 146 4.90 6.01 -22.71
N PHE A 147 3.94 5.47 -21.96
CA PHE A 147 2.91 4.55 -22.47
C PHE A 147 1.50 5.15 -22.47
N THR A 148 1.37 6.40 -22.04
CA THR A 148 0.09 7.10 -21.99
C THR A 148 0.19 8.46 -22.68
N LYS A 149 -0.95 9.13 -22.82
CA LYS A 149 -1.01 10.51 -23.35
C LYS A 149 -0.76 11.57 -22.27
N LEU A 150 -0.66 11.16 -21.01
CA LEU A 150 -0.44 12.07 -19.88
C LEU A 150 1.06 12.31 -19.68
N SER A 151 1.41 13.54 -19.28
CA SER A 151 2.79 13.86 -18.91
C SER A 151 3.19 13.24 -17.56
N ALA A 152 4.50 13.19 -17.29
CA ALA A 152 4.99 12.72 -15.99
C ALA A 152 4.46 13.58 -14.83
N GLU A 153 4.34 14.90 -15.02
CA GLU A 153 3.80 15.83 -14.03
C GLU A 153 2.32 15.52 -13.72
N ALA A 154 1.54 15.14 -14.72
CA ALA A 154 0.14 14.75 -14.54
C ALA A 154 0.00 13.44 -13.76
N TRP A 155 0.96 12.51 -13.88
CA TRP A 155 0.97 11.25 -13.13
C TRP A 155 1.48 11.40 -11.69
N MET A 156 2.29 12.41 -11.38
CA MET A 156 2.94 12.57 -10.07
C MET A 156 1.99 12.50 -8.87
N PRO A 157 0.81 13.15 -8.87
CA PRO A 157 -0.10 13.08 -7.72
C PRO A 157 -0.55 11.64 -7.43
N SER A 158 -1.03 10.91 -8.44
CA SER A 158 -1.51 9.53 -8.30
C SER A 158 -0.38 8.58 -7.87
N VAL A 159 0.82 8.74 -8.44
CA VAL A 159 1.96 7.90 -8.06
C VAL A 159 2.41 8.17 -6.63
N ARG A 160 2.44 9.41 -6.18
CA ARG A 160 2.74 9.75 -4.78
C ARG A 160 1.70 9.20 -3.81
N GLU A 161 0.43 9.26 -4.17
CA GLU A 161 -0.65 8.67 -3.39
C GLU A 161 -0.46 7.15 -3.25
N MET A 162 -0.07 6.45 -4.32
CA MET A 162 0.21 5.02 -4.28
C MET A 162 1.40 4.66 -3.38
N ILE A 163 2.47 5.44 -3.37
CA ILE A 163 3.60 5.25 -2.45
C ILE A 163 3.20 5.60 -1.01
N GLY A 164 2.44 6.68 -0.84
CA GLY A 164 1.73 7.06 0.38
C GLY A 164 2.56 7.79 1.43
N THR A 165 3.90 7.85 1.30
CA THR A 165 4.78 8.61 2.21
C THR A 165 6.06 9.04 1.49
N ASP A 166 6.63 10.17 1.90
CA ASP A 166 7.96 10.64 1.50
C ASP A 166 9.02 10.43 2.61
N LYS A 167 8.64 9.82 3.73
CA LYS A 167 9.52 9.56 4.87
C LYS A 167 10.13 8.17 4.79
N PHE A 168 11.45 8.09 4.63
CA PHE A 168 12.17 6.83 4.50
C PHE A 168 11.88 5.83 5.64
N HIS A 169 11.92 6.29 6.89
CA HIS A 169 11.68 5.40 8.04
C HIS A 169 10.25 4.87 8.10
N ALA A 170 9.24 5.66 7.68
CA ALA A 170 7.86 5.20 7.58
C ALA A 170 7.74 4.12 6.50
N TYR A 171 8.31 4.36 5.33
CA TYR A 171 8.33 3.41 4.23
C TYR A 171 9.09 2.13 4.58
N ALA A 172 10.26 2.22 5.22
CA ALA A 172 11.04 1.05 5.64
C ALA A 172 10.26 0.16 6.63
N ASN A 173 9.53 0.75 7.57
CA ASN A 173 8.68 -0.01 8.49
C ASN A 173 7.48 -0.64 7.80
N TRP A 174 6.81 0.07 6.88
CA TRP A 174 5.78 -0.50 6.02
C TRP A 174 6.28 -1.75 5.29
N MET A 175 7.50 -1.70 4.77
CA MET A 175 8.12 -2.83 4.08
C MET A 175 8.45 -4.00 5.00
N GLY A 176 8.92 -3.72 6.21
CA GLY A 176 9.14 -4.74 7.23
C GLY A 176 7.84 -5.50 7.54
N MET A 177 6.74 -4.79 7.66
CA MET A 177 5.41 -5.38 7.82
C MET A 177 5.04 -6.27 6.62
N ARG A 178 5.19 -5.77 5.40
CA ARG A 178 4.89 -6.53 4.17
C ARG A 178 5.72 -7.81 4.06
N GLU A 179 7.00 -7.78 4.45
CA GLU A 179 7.85 -8.98 4.43
C GLU A 179 7.39 -10.03 5.45
N ILE A 180 6.91 -9.61 6.63
CA ILE A 180 6.33 -10.52 7.61
C ILE A 180 5.09 -11.23 7.03
N GLU A 181 4.19 -10.50 6.38
CA GLU A 181 3.01 -11.08 5.73
C GLU A 181 3.38 -12.07 4.63
N ARG A 182 4.34 -11.72 3.77
CA ARG A 182 4.79 -12.60 2.69
C ARG A 182 5.47 -13.86 3.19
N ARG A 183 6.27 -13.74 4.24
CA ARG A 183 6.90 -14.89 4.84
C ARG A 183 5.84 -15.84 5.39
N ALA A 184 4.89 -15.34 6.14
CA ALA A 184 3.80 -16.14 6.69
C ALA A 184 2.98 -16.80 5.58
N GLN A 185 2.68 -16.10 4.50
CA GLN A 185 1.98 -16.66 3.33
C GLN A 185 2.77 -17.80 2.67
N ARG A 186 4.10 -17.64 2.49
CA ARG A 186 4.96 -18.69 1.91
C ARG A 186 5.04 -19.94 2.79
N GLU A 187 5.08 -19.74 4.10
CA GLU A 187 5.15 -20.83 5.09
C GLU A 187 3.76 -21.45 5.37
N GLY A 188 2.68 -20.88 4.81
CA GLY A 188 1.30 -21.33 5.04
C GLY A 188 0.83 -21.13 6.48
N VAL A 189 1.42 -20.15 7.18
CA VAL A 189 1.10 -19.83 8.57
C VAL A 189 0.47 -18.43 8.69
N LEU A 190 -0.17 -18.16 9.81
CA LEU A 190 -0.68 -16.82 10.08
C LEU A 190 0.49 -15.89 10.46
N ALA A 191 0.49 -14.70 9.87
CA ALA A 191 1.47 -13.68 10.19
C ALA A 191 1.33 -13.25 11.67
N PRO A 192 2.44 -13.07 12.41
CA PRO A 192 2.42 -12.66 13.81
C PRO A 192 1.92 -11.21 13.91
N LYS A 193 0.66 -11.05 14.28
CA LYS A 193 -0.04 -9.75 14.33
C LYS A 193 0.66 -8.70 15.19
N SER A 194 1.24 -9.10 16.33
CA SER A 194 1.99 -8.18 17.19
C SER A 194 3.15 -7.50 16.46
N ARG A 195 3.89 -8.26 15.65
CA ARG A 195 4.99 -7.73 14.84
C ARG A 195 4.50 -6.79 13.76
N ILE A 196 3.39 -7.13 13.10
CA ILE A 196 2.77 -6.28 12.09
C ILE A 196 2.34 -4.94 12.72
N VAL A 197 1.64 -5.00 13.87
CA VAL A 197 1.21 -3.80 14.60
C VAL A 197 2.42 -2.95 15.04
N GLU A 198 3.50 -3.57 15.49
CA GLU A 198 4.74 -2.88 15.86
C GLU A 198 5.31 -2.08 14.69
N HIS A 199 5.49 -2.71 13.53
CA HIS A 199 5.98 -2.03 12.32
C HIS A 199 5.07 -0.90 11.87
N LEU A 200 3.75 -1.12 11.86
CA LEU A 200 2.78 -0.08 11.48
C LEU A 200 2.80 1.09 12.47
N THR A 201 2.98 0.82 13.76
CA THR A 201 3.11 1.86 14.79
C THR A 201 4.38 2.69 14.58
N TYR A 202 5.51 2.05 14.27
CA TYR A 202 6.74 2.77 13.93
C TYR A 202 6.61 3.55 12.63
N ALA A 203 5.93 3.01 11.62
CA ALA A 203 5.66 3.74 10.37
C ALA A 203 4.87 5.02 10.65
N LEU A 204 3.79 4.93 11.45
CA LEU A 204 2.95 6.09 11.81
C LEU A 204 3.63 7.05 12.80
N SER A 205 4.58 6.58 13.60
CA SER A 205 5.40 7.45 14.44
C SER A 205 6.37 8.29 13.60
N ALA A 206 6.89 7.73 12.50
CA ALA A 206 7.78 8.42 11.57
C ALA A 206 7.01 9.33 10.60
N ASP A 207 5.82 8.92 10.18
CA ASP A 207 4.92 9.68 9.31
C ASP A 207 3.46 9.45 9.73
N PRO A 208 2.91 10.35 10.56
CA PRO A 208 1.52 10.25 11.01
C PRO A 208 0.49 10.30 9.86
N ASP A 209 0.85 10.90 8.73
CA ASP A 209 -0.02 11.04 7.56
C ASP A 209 0.05 9.83 6.61
N TYR A 210 0.84 8.80 6.95
CA TYR A 210 0.99 7.62 6.12
C TYR A 210 -0.31 6.78 6.08
N HIS A 211 -1.21 7.14 5.17
CA HIS A 211 -2.56 6.57 5.09
C HIS A 211 -2.56 5.04 4.85
N ARG A 212 -1.63 4.48 4.05
CA ARG A 212 -1.54 3.03 3.83
C ARG A 212 -1.29 2.27 5.14
N ALA A 213 -0.35 2.75 5.96
CA ALA A 213 -0.07 2.16 7.27
C ALA A 213 -1.28 2.30 8.21
N SER A 214 -1.94 3.45 8.19
CA SER A 214 -3.16 3.72 8.96
C SER A 214 -4.29 2.76 8.60
N LEU A 215 -4.58 2.61 7.30
CA LEU A 215 -5.62 1.72 6.79
C LEU A 215 -5.34 0.26 7.20
N LYS A 216 -4.10 -0.19 7.00
CA LYS A 216 -3.71 -1.56 7.36
C LYS A 216 -3.80 -1.83 8.85
N LEU A 217 -3.38 -0.86 9.68
CA LEU A 217 -3.49 -0.96 11.12
C LEU A 217 -4.96 -1.08 11.55
N CYS A 218 -5.85 -0.24 10.99
CA CYS A 218 -7.29 -0.30 11.25
C CYS A 218 -7.89 -1.65 10.83
N GLU A 219 -7.49 -2.19 9.67
CA GLU A 219 -7.92 -3.51 9.21
C GLU A 219 -7.58 -4.59 10.25
N ILE A 220 -6.33 -4.65 10.70
CA ILE A 220 -5.88 -5.63 11.68
C ILE A 220 -6.60 -5.47 13.00
N MET A 221 -6.78 -4.24 13.45
CA MET A 221 -7.42 -3.92 14.71
C MET A 221 -8.92 -4.19 14.69
N SER A 222 -9.58 -4.03 13.54
CA SER A 222 -11.01 -4.34 13.41
C SER A 222 -11.34 -5.81 13.65
N HIS A 223 -10.36 -6.70 13.53
CA HIS A 223 -10.50 -8.14 13.77
C HIS A 223 -10.03 -8.62 15.14
N GLN A 224 -9.58 -7.72 16.04
CA GLN A 224 -9.09 -8.09 17.38
C GLN A 224 -9.63 -7.18 18.47
N LEU A 225 -10.30 -7.76 19.44
CA LEU A 225 -10.93 -7.10 20.61
C LEU A 225 -9.97 -6.87 21.80
N GLU A 226 -8.66 -6.85 21.62
CA GLU A 226 -7.74 -6.55 22.72
C GLU A 226 -7.59 -5.04 22.92
N THR A 227 -8.26 -4.52 23.93
CA THR A 227 -8.62 -3.11 24.12
C THR A 227 -7.51 -2.15 24.55
N HIS A 228 -6.39 -2.62 25.06
CA HIS A 228 -5.43 -1.74 25.76
C HIS A 228 -4.51 -0.91 24.85
N ASN A 229 -4.20 -1.38 23.66
CA ASN A 229 -3.38 -0.65 22.69
C ASN A 229 -4.22 0.21 21.70
N TYR A 230 -5.54 0.02 21.72
CA TYR A 230 -6.46 0.70 20.81
C TYR A 230 -6.53 2.20 21.03
N ASP A 231 -6.52 2.67 22.27
CA ASP A 231 -6.71 4.09 22.58
C ASP A 231 -5.60 4.98 22.04
N PHE A 232 -4.35 4.52 22.13
CA PHE A 232 -3.22 5.29 21.58
C PHE A 232 -3.31 5.40 20.05
N ILE A 233 -3.61 4.29 19.40
CA ILE A 233 -3.68 4.19 17.95
C ILE A 233 -4.89 4.97 17.43
N LEU A 234 -6.08 4.79 18.03
CA LEU A 234 -7.27 5.55 17.65
C LEU A 234 -7.09 7.06 17.85
N ARG A 235 -6.45 7.51 18.92
CA ARG A 235 -6.18 8.94 19.14
C ARG A 235 -5.27 9.52 18.06
N ASN A 236 -4.27 8.78 17.62
CA ASN A 236 -3.40 9.21 16.53
C ASN A 236 -4.16 9.22 15.20
N LEU A 237 -4.92 8.17 14.89
CA LEU A 237 -5.74 8.11 13.67
C LEU A 237 -6.81 9.20 13.64
N LEU A 238 -7.42 9.52 14.78
CA LEU A 238 -8.40 10.60 14.89
C LEU A 238 -7.84 11.97 14.50
N LYS A 239 -6.57 12.26 14.79
CA LYS A 239 -5.92 13.51 14.38
C LYS A 239 -5.78 13.62 12.87
N HIS A 240 -5.60 12.52 12.16
CA HIS A 240 -5.36 12.47 10.72
C HIS A 240 -6.62 12.13 9.91
N ALA A 241 -7.61 11.50 10.54
CA ALA A 241 -8.90 11.14 9.93
C ALA A 241 -9.67 12.36 9.38
N THR A 242 -9.45 13.55 9.94
CA THR A 242 -10.14 14.78 9.51
C THR A 242 -9.85 15.20 8.07
N HIS A 243 -8.81 14.67 7.46
CA HIS A 243 -8.38 15.02 6.09
C HIS A 243 -8.52 13.86 5.08
N ASN A 244 -8.87 12.66 5.54
CA ASN A 244 -9.01 11.48 4.70
C ASN A 244 -10.33 10.75 4.99
N GLU A 245 -11.27 10.80 4.04
CA GLU A 245 -12.61 10.20 4.19
C GLU A 245 -12.56 8.69 4.46
N ALA A 246 -11.71 7.96 3.76
CA ALA A 246 -11.59 6.51 3.93
C ALA A 246 -11.07 6.15 5.33
N LEU A 247 -10.06 6.89 5.81
CA LEU A 247 -9.55 6.74 7.17
C LEU A 247 -10.61 7.10 8.21
N SER A 248 -11.36 8.17 7.97
CA SER A 248 -12.48 8.59 8.83
C SER A 248 -13.54 7.50 8.99
N LEU A 249 -13.93 6.85 7.89
CA LEU A 249 -14.90 5.75 7.93
C LEU A 249 -14.40 4.58 8.76
N ILE A 250 -13.14 4.20 8.60
CA ILE A 250 -12.54 3.09 9.35
C ILE A 250 -12.43 3.42 10.84
N VAL A 251 -12.05 4.66 11.18
CA VAL A 251 -12.01 5.12 12.56
C VAL A 251 -13.39 5.08 13.19
N VAL A 252 -14.42 5.57 12.48
CA VAL A 252 -15.82 5.54 12.94
C VAL A 252 -16.28 4.10 13.16
N GLN A 253 -16.02 3.19 12.23
CA GLN A 253 -16.34 1.77 12.37
C GLN A 253 -15.64 1.16 13.58
N SER A 254 -14.35 1.45 13.79
CA SER A 254 -13.57 0.95 14.91
C SER A 254 -14.12 1.47 16.25
N LEU A 255 -14.47 2.75 16.34
CA LEU A 255 -15.10 3.35 17.51
C LEU A 255 -16.47 2.73 17.82
N ALA A 256 -17.29 2.53 16.80
CA ALA A 256 -18.61 1.90 16.95
C ALA A 256 -18.49 0.46 17.46
N ARG A 257 -17.55 -0.33 16.92
CA ARG A 257 -17.26 -1.70 17.34
C ARG A 257 -16.77 -1.78 18.79
N LEU A 258 -16.01 -0.77 19.24
CA LEU A 258 -15.57 -0.65 20.64
C LEU A 258 -16.67 -0.10 21.57
N ASN A 259 -17.90 0.04 21.08
CA ASN A 259 -19.03 0.65 21.79
C ASN A 259 -18.79 2.12 22.22
N ARG A 260 -17.84 2.82 21.56
CA ARG A 260 -17.53 4.24 21.78
C ARG A 260 -18.39 5.12 20.85
N ARG A 261 -19.71 4.91 20.89
CA ARG A 261 -20.69 5.51 19.97
C ARG A 261 -20.67 7.03 19.98
N ALA A 262 -20.52 7.65 21.15
CA ALA A 262 -20.48 9.12 21.26
C ALA A 262 -19.29 9.74 20.49
N GLU A 263 -18.12 9.07 20.54
CA GLU A 263 -16.93 9.52 19.83
C GLU A 263 -17.06 9.27 18.32
N ALA A 264 -17.65 8.15 17.93
CA ALA A 264 -17.97 7.87 16.54
C ALA A 264 -18.95 8.90 15.95
N GLU A 265 -19.99 9.28 16.71
CA GLU A 265 -20.94 10.32 16.33
C GLU A 265 -20.26 11.69 16.18
N LEU A 266 -19.39 12.08 17.12
CA LEU A 266 -18.64 13.33 17.05
C LEU A 266 -17.78 13.41 15.79
N GLN A 267 -17.10 12.30 15.43
CA GLN A 267 -16.32 12.21 14.18
C GLN A 267 -17.20 12.37 12.95
N LEU A 268 -18.35 11.68 12.92
CA LEU A 268 -19.29 11.80 11.80
C LEU A 268 -19.85 13.21 11.67
N ASN A 269 -20.11 13.91 12.76
CA ASN A 269 -20.53 15.33 12.71
C ASN A 269 -19.48 16.17 11.98
N THR A 270 -18.20 16.04 12.36
CA THR A 270 -17.11 16.77 11.73
C THR A 270 -16.95 16.45 10.23
N ILE A 271 -17.14 15.17 9.86
CA ILE A 271 -17.03 14.74 8.46
C ILE A 271 -18.22 15.25 7.63
N ILE A 272 -19.44 15.15 8.18
CA ILE A 272 -20.67 15.62 7.52
C ILE A 272 -20.64 17.13 7.30
N GLU A 273 -20.11 17.91 8.24
CA GLU A 273 -19.92 19.36 8.07
C GLU A 273 -19.05 19.69 6.85
N LYS A 274 -18.01 18.88 6.60
CA LYS A 274 -17.10 19.06 5.47
C LYS A 274 -17.68 18.52 4.16
N ASN A 275 -18.43 17.43 4.21
CA ASN A 275 -18.99 16.77 3.05
C ASN A 275 -20.47 16.38 3.24
N PRO A 276 -21.38 17.38 3.32
CA PRO A 276 -22.79 17.15 3.65
C PRO A 276 -23.58 16.39 2.57
N LYS A 277 -23.03 16.27 1.36
CA LYS A 277 -23.67 15.56 0.25
C LYS A 277 -23.36 14.06 0.20
N ASN A 278 -22.44 13.57 1.03
CA ASN A 278 -22.13 12.15 1.07
C ASN A 278 -23.16 11.40 1.95
N GLY A 279 -24.11 10.73 1.31
CA GLY A 279 -25.19 10.01 1.99
C GLY A 279 -24.73 8.85 2.88
N LEU A 280 -23.51 8.30 2.64
CA LEU A 280 -22.97 7.23 3.45
C LEU A 280 -22.64 7.69 4.89
N PHE A 281 -22.17 8.91 5.07
CA PHE A 281 -21.88 9.46 6.40
C PHE A 281 -23.17 9.68 7.23
N TRP A 282 -24.22 10.16 6.58
CA TRP A 282 -25.54 10.27 7.21
C TRP A 282 -26.10 8.91 7.59
N LEU A 283 -25.95 7.91 6.71
CA LEU A 283 -26.37 6.54 6.97
C LEU A 283 -25.65 5.95 8.18
N MET A 284 -24.32 6.07 8.24
CA MET A 284 -23.53 5.57 9.36
C MET A 284 -23.91 6.27 10.67
N ARG A 285 -24.11 7.59 10.66
CA ARG A 285 -24.51 8.31 11.87
C ARG A 285 -25.89 7.88 12.34
N GLY A 286 -26.84 7.72 11.44
CA GLY A 286 -28.17 7.18 11.77
C GLY A 286 -28.15 5.79 12.39
N CYS A 287 -27.20 4.91 11.94
CA CYS A 287 -27.03 3.57 12.51
C CYS A 287 -26.34 3.57 13.90
N ILE A 288 -25.54 4.58 14.20
CA ILE A 288 -24.76 4.65 15.45
C ILE A 288 -25.56 5.38 16.56
N ARG A 289 -26.41 6.33 16.21
CA ARG A 289 -27.18 7.17 17.14
C ARG A 289 -28.09 6.34 18.04
N THR A 290 -28.13 6.72 19.31
CA THR A 290 -29.07 6.15 20.30
C THR A 290 -30.38 6.93 20.40
N ASP A 291 -30.39 8.23 20.01
CA ASP A 291 -31.61 9.01 19.91
C ASP A 291 -32.38 8.66 18.64
N GLU A 292 -33.51 7.99 18.79
CA GLU A 292 -34.32 7.47 17.67
C GLU A 292 -34.80 8.58 16.71
N LYS A 293 -35.12 9.79 17.23
CA LYS A 293 -35.59 10.91 16.40
C LYS A 293 -34.49 11.48 15.55
N LEU A 294 -33.29 11.62 16.11
CA LEU A 294 -32.12 12.08 15.38
C LEU A 294 -31.63 11.03 14.40
N ALA A 295 -31.67 9.76 14.79
CA ALA A 295 -31.33 8.63 13.91
C ALA A 295 -32.26 8.59 12.69
N ALA A 296 -33.59 8.71 12.91
CA ALA A 296 -34.56 8.73 11.81
C ALA A 296 -34.30 9.88 10.81
N ARG A 297 -34.00 11.08 11.29
CA ARG A 297 -33.64 12.23 10.42
C ARG A 297 -32.40 11.96 9.57
N ASP A 298 -31.36 11.36 10.16
CA ASP A 298 -30.14 11.02 9.44
C ASP A 298 -30.39 9.94 8.38
N LEU A 299 -31.21 8.94 8.70
CA LEU A 299 -31.59 7.90 7.74
C LEU A 299 -32.45 8.42 6.59
N ASP A 300 -33.34 9.36 6.86
CA ASP A 300 -34.14 10.03 5.82
C ASP A 300 -33.22 10.84 4.87
N GLU A 301 -32.26 11.58 5.42
CA GLU A 301 -31.30 12.33 4.62
C GLU A 301 -30.38 11.40 3.82
N ALA A 302 -29.89 10.30 4.43
CA ALA A 302 -29.15 9.27 3.74
C ALA A 302 -29.92 8.69 2.57
N LYS A 303 -31.21 8.37 2.78
CA LYS A 303 -32.10 7.83 1.73
C LYS A 303 -32.29 8.84 0.59
N ARG A 304 -32.46 10.11 0.92
CA ARG A 304 -32.56 11.19 -0.06
C ARG A 304 -31.28 11.30 -0.93
N LEU A 305 -30.11 11.17 -0.31
CA LEU A 305 -28.82 11.35 -0.98
C LEU A 305 -28.37 10.11 -1.76
N LEU A 306 -28.62 8.90 -1.25
CA LEU A 306 -28.22 7.63 -1.85
C LEU A 306 -29.24 7.08 -2.86
N GLY A 307 -30.48 7.51 -2.79
CA GLY A 307 -31.53 7.07 -3.72
C GLY A 307 -31.69 5.54 -3.75
N ASN A 308 -31.56 4.94 -4.92
CA ASN A 308 -31.71 3.50 -5.13
C ASN A 308 -30.64 2.65 -4.43
N ASP A 309 -29.47 3.22 -4.14
CA ASP A 309 -28.35 2.50 -3.51
C ASP A 309 -28.49 2.41 -1.99
N PHE A 310 -29.50 3.10 -1.41
CA PHE A 310 -29.70 3.16 0.05
C PHE A 310 -29.75 1.78 0.71
N HIS A 311 -30.53 0.83 0.15
CA HIS A 311 -30.71 -0.49 0.77
C HIS A 311 -29.42 -1.33 0.71
N GLY A 312 -28.66 -1.26 -0.39
CA GLY A 312 -27.37 -1.91 -0.52
C GLY A 312 -26.34 -1.34 0.44
N CYS A 313 -26.23 -0.03 0.51
CA CYS A 313 -25.36 0.67 1.45
C CYS A 313 -25.76 0.40 2.91
N ARG A 314 -27.06 0.35 3.24
CA ARG A 314 -27.57 0.05 4.57
C ARG A 314 -27.14 -1.34 5.03
N SER A 315 -27.31 -2.36 4.20
CA SER A 315 -26.88 -3.72 4.52
C SER A 315 -25.35 -3.80 4.74
N ALA A 316 -24.56 -3.10 3.91
CA ALA A 316 -23.13 -3.06 4.07
C ALA A 316 -22.68 -2.35 5.38
N VAL A 317 -23.34 -1.24 5.74
CA VAL A 317 -23.05 -0.52 6.99
C VAL A 317 -23.45 -1.35 8.21
N ASP A 318 -24.64 -1.95 8.22
CA ASP A 318 -25.12 -2.81 9.31
C ASP A 318 -24.12 -3.97 9.52
N ASN A 319 -23.69 -4.65 8.45
CA ASN A 319 -22.68 -5.70 8.54
C ASN A 319 -21.34 -5.18 9.08
N ALA A 320 -20.90 -3.99 8.66
CA ALA A 320 -19.66 -3.39 9.12
C ALA A 320 -19.69 -2.98 10.61
N LEU A 321 -20.86 -2.62 11.13
CA LEU A 321 -21.05 -2.21 12.54
C LEU A 321 -21.37 -3.38 13.48
N ILE A 322 -22.08 -4.41 12.99
CA ILE A 322 -22.60 -5.54 13.81
C ILE A 322 -21.53 -6.61 14.02
N SER A 323 -20.49 -6.70 13.20
CA SER A 323 -19.53 -7.82 13.18
C SER A 323 -18.76 -8.08 14.50
N VAL A 324 -19.12 -7.44 15.62
CA VAL A 324 -18.45 -7.55 16.92
C VAL A 324 -19.41 -7.90 18.08
N THR A 325 -20.70 -7.88 17.86
CA THR A 325 -21.67 -8.28 18.93
C THR A 325 -22.15 -9.71 18.82
N GLY A 326 -21.48 -10.53 18.02
CA GLY A 326 -21.74 -11.97 17.95
C GLY A 326 -21.13 -12.68 19.16
N ILE A 327 -21.80 -12.64 20.30
CA ILE A 327 -21.80 -13.68 21.33
C ILE A 327 -23.07 -14.45 21.14
#